data_73ab05c80f3fe6cfe4414fd6cf049183
#
_entry.id   73ab05c80f3fe6cfe4414fd6cf049183
#
_cell.length_a   1.000
_cell.length_b   1.000
_cell.length_c   1.000
_cell.angle_alpha   90.00
_cell.angle_beta   90.00
_cell.angle_gamma   90.00
#
_symmetry.space_group_name_H-M   'P 1'
#
loop_
_entity.id
_entity.type
_entity.pdbx_description
1 polymer ?
#
loop_
_entity_poly.entity_id
_entity_poly.type
_entity_poly.pdbx_seq_one_letter_code
_entity_poly.pdbx_strand_id
1 'polypeptide(L)'
;DYAMSVIASRALPDVRDGLKPVQRRVLYSMIELNNGPDKPHRKSARIVGDTMGKYHPHGDSSIYGALVNMAQDWSTRYPLVDGHGNFGSMDGDGAAAMRYTEARLSKISMELLADINKDTVDFVPNFDDTEKEPTVLPSRYPNLLVNGATGIAVGMATNIPPHNPGEVIDAVIACMDRPGISIQKLMDYVPAPDFPTGGIITNSAELSSIYETGEGRIKLRARTEIEKGDNGR
;
A
#
# COMPACT_ATOMS: atom_id res chain seq x y z
N ASP A 1 3.25 -27.27 -2.69
CA ASP A 1 2.76 -26.43 -3.80
C ASP A 1 1.75 -25.38 -3.34
N TYR A 2 0.71 -25.73 -2.54
CA TYR A 2 -0.27 -24.74 -2.05
C TYR A 2 0.36 -23.64 -1.18
N ALA A 3 1.25 -23.98 -0.25
CA ALA A 3 1.92 -23.01 0.61
C ALA A 3 2.75 -22.01 -0.21
N MET A 4 3.51 -22.50 -1.21
CA MET A 4 4.29 -21.63 -2.12
C MET A 4 3.39 -20.72 -2.94
N SER A 5 2.24 -21.21 -3.42
CA SER A 5 1.25 -20.40 -4.12
C SER A 5 0.71 -19.27 -3.24
N VAL A 6 0.35 -19.56 -1.98
CA VAL A 6 -0.14 -18.54 -1.03
C VAL A 6 0.94 -17.50 -0.71
N ILE A 7 2.19 -17.92 -0.57
CA ILE A 7 3.31 -17.02 -0.30
C ILE A 7 3.53 -16.09 -1.49
N ALA A 8 3.75 -16.67 -2.69
CA ALA A 8 4.18 -15.93 -3.87
C ALA A 8 3.05 -15.14 -4.54
N SER A 9 1.81 -15.67 -4.53
CA SER A 9 0.71 -15.11 -5.32
C SER A 9 -0.43 -14.47 -4.53
N ARG A 10 -0.32 -14.35 -3.21
CA ARG A 10 -1.42 -13.81 -2.40
C ARG A 10 -0.98 -12.92 -1.24
N ALA A 11 -0.07 -13.39 -0.38
CA ALA A 11 0.13 -12.82 0.95
C ALA A 11 1.23 -11.78 1.03
N LEU A 12 2.30 -11.94 0.25
CA LEU A 12 3.47 -11.05 0.31
C LEU A 12 3.47 -10.03 -0.82
N PRO A 13 3.97 -8.80 -0.54
CA PRO A 13 4.17 -7.80 -1.57
C PRO A 13 5.39 -8.12 -2.45
N ASP A 14 5.39 -7.64 -3.69
CA ASP A 14 6.60 -7.57 -4.49
C ASP A 14 7.47 -6.40 -3.99
N VAL A 15 8.78 -6.63 -3.87
CA VAL A 15 9.71 -5.61 -3.38
C VAL A 15 9.81 -4.38 -4.30
N ARG A 16 9.55 -4.55 -5.60
CA ARG A 16 9.71 -3.51 -6.61
C ARG A 16 8.61 -2.47 -6.59
N ASP A 17 7.35 -2.88 -6.36
CA ASP A 17 6.18 -1.98 -6.33
C ASP A 17 5.43 -1.94 -4.99
N GLY A 18 5.81 -2.81 -4.03
CA GLY A 18 5.22 -2.86 -2.70
C GLY A 18 3.78 -3.36 -2.66
N LEU A 19 3.31 -4.02 -3.71
CA LEU A 19 1.92 -4.42 -3.87
C LEU A 19 1.75 -5.94 -3.80
N LYS A 20 0.65 -6.35 -3.18
CA LYS A 20 0.12 -7.70 -3.33
C LYS A 20 -0.57 -7.85 -4.69
N PRO A 21 -0.69 -9.07 -5.25
CA PRO A 21 -1.33 -9.27 -6.54
C PRO A 21 -2.73 -8.66 -6.66
N VAL A 22 -3.58 -8.79 -5.64
CA VAL A 22 -4.93 -8.21 -5.66
C VAL A 22 -4.88 -6.68 -5.75
N GLN A 23 -3.99 -6.02 -5.03
CA GLN A 23 -3.84 -4.57 -5.06
C GLN A 23 -3.37 -4.08 -6.44
N ARG A 24 -2.36 -4.75 -7.00
CA ARG A 24 -1.84 -4.45 -8.34
C ARG A 24 -2.92 -4.60 -9.41
N ARG A 25 -3.72 -5.65 -9.34
CA ARG A 25 -4.82 -5.92 -10.27
C ARG A 25 -5.93 -4.88 -10.18
N VAL A 26 -6.27 -4.44 -8.97
CA VAL A 26 -7.24 -3.35 -8.77
C VAL A 26 -6.75 -2.05 -9.41
N LEU A 27 -5.51 -1.63 -9.12
CA LEU A 27 -4.96 -0.40 -9.70
C LEU A 27 -4.83 -0.48 -11.22
N TYR A 28 -4.42 -1.63 -11.74
CA TYR A 28 -4.34 -1.85 -13.19
C TYR A 28 -5.72 -1.80 -13.86
N SER A 29 -6.73 -2.44 -13.28
CA SER A 29 -8.12 -2.33 -13.77
C SER A 29 -8.61 -0.88 -13.79
N MET A 30 -8.27 -0.11 -12.77
CA MET A 30 -8.67 1.29 -12.69
C MET A 30 -8.04 2.16 -13.78
N ILE A 31 -6.76 1.94 -14.14
CA ILE A 31 -6.14 2.69 -15.24
C ILE A 31 -6.74 2.29 -16.60
N GLU A 32 -7.03 1.00 -16.80
CA GLU A 32 -7.70 0.54 -18.03
C GLU A 32 -9.12 1.10 -18.17
N LEU A 33 -9.83 1.29 -17.05
CA LEU A 33 -11.12 1.94 -17.01
C LEU A 33 -11.04 3.46 -17.22
N ASN A 34 -9.86 4.01 -17.47
CA ASN A 34 -9.63 5.45 -17.53
C ASN A 34 -10.17 6.19 -16.29
N ASN A 35 -9.87 5.65 -15.11
CA ASN A 35 -10.38 6.08 -13.82
C ASN A 35 -9.29 6.84 -13.03
N GLY A 36 -8.62 7.77 -13.67
CA GLY A 36 -7.56 8.59 -13.10
C GLY A 36 -8.07 9.68 -12.14
N PRO A 37 -7.15 10.39 -11.46
CA PRO A 37 -7.51 11.41 -10.47
C PRO A 37 -8.19 12.66 -11.05
N ASP A 38 -8.12 12.86 -12.33
CA ASP A 38 -8.77 13.94 -13.09
C ASP A 38 -10.14 13.55 -13.68
N LYS A 39 -10.57 12.31 -13.45
CA LYS A 39 -11.82 11.75 -13.94
C LYS A 39 -12.87 11.66 -12.83
N PRO A 40 -14.17 11.58 -13.18
CA PRO A 40 -15.20 11.28 -12.19
C PRO A 40 -14.95 9.95 -11.49
N HIS A 41 -15.33 9.86 -10.22
CA HIS A 41 -15.35 8.60 -9.48
C HIS A 41 -16.27 7.59 -10.19
N ARG A 42 -15.91 6.31 -10.13
CA ARG A 42 -16.72 5.20 -10.61
C ARG A 42 -17.26 4.39 -9.45
N LYS A 43 -18.40 3.75 -9.63
CA LYS A 43 -18.92 2.79 -8.62
C LYS A 43 -17.88 1.74 -8.31
N SER A 44 -17.62 1.50 -7.02
CA SER A 44 -16.69 0.46 -6.57
C SER A 44 -17.07 -0.91 -7.12
N ALA A 45 -18.37 -1.20 -7.23
CA ALA A 45 -18.86 -2.43 -7.84
C ALA A 45 -18.39 -2.63 -9.29
N ARG A 46 -18.25 -1.55 -10.07
CA ARG A 46 -17.71 -1.61 -11.44
C ARG A 46 -16.24 -2.00 -11.43
N ILE A 47 -15.44 -1.38 -10.56
CA ILE A 47 -14.00 -1.66 -10.43
C ILE A 47 -13.79 -3.10 -9.98
N VAL A 48 -14.52 -3.54 -8.94
CA VAL A 48 -14.46 -4.91 -8.43
C VAL A 48 -14.86 -5.93 -9.49
N GLY A 49 -15.93 -5.69 -10.21
CA GLY A 49 -16.41 -6.57 -11.28
C GLY A 49 -15.42 -6.72 -12.44
N ASP A 50 -14.82 -5.62 -12.86
CA ASP A 50 -13.79 -5.62 -13.92
C ASP A 50 -12.52 -6.38 -13.48
N THR A 51 -12.06 -6.11 -12.27
CA THR A 51 -10.89 -6.79 -11.68
C THR A 51 -11.14 -8.29 -11.54
N MET A 52 -12.30 -8.69 -11.03
CA MET A 52 -12.66 -10.08 -10.83
C MET A 52 -12.80 -10.82 -12.16
N GLY A 53 -13.46 -10.20 -13.13
CA GLY A 53 -13.71 -10.83 -14.42
C GLY A 53 -12.49 -11.00 -15.28
N LYS A 54 -11.52 -10.08 -15.19
CA LYS A 54 -10.33 -10.10 -16.05
C LYS A 54 -9.09 -10.69 -15.39
N TYR A 55 -8.84 -10.43 -14.11
CA TYR A 55 -7.53 -10.68 -13.50
C TYR A 55 -7.54 -11.49 -12.22
N HIS A 56 -8.58 -11.39 -11.39
CA HIS A 56 -8.57 -11.96 -10.04
C HIS A 56 -9.77 -12.87 -9.82
N PRO A 57 -9.66 -14.17 -10.18
CA PRO A 57 -10.77 -15.14 -10.12
C PRO A 57 -11.04 -15.63 -8.69
N HIS A 58 -11.28 -14.70 -7.76
CA HIS A 58 -11.59 -14.96 -6.35
C HIS A 58 -12.82 -14.16 -5.92
N GLY A 59 -13.23 -14.31 -4.66
CA GLY A 59 -14.42 -13.65 -4.14
C GLY A 59 -14.33 -12.11 -4.21
N ASP A 60 -15.44 -11.47 -4.57
CA ASP A 60 -15.58 -10.02 -4.68
C ASP A 60 -15.26 -9.27 -3.39
N SER A 61 -15.54 -9.89 -2.24
CA SER A 61 -15.27 -9.34 -0.91
C SER A 61 -13.77 -9.11 -0.67
N SER A 62 -12.91 -9.98 -1.17
CA SER A 62 -11.45 -9.82 -1.04
C SER A 62 -10.93 -8.67 -1.91
N ILE A 63 -11.48 -8.52 -3.11
CA ILE A 63 -11.13 -7.44 -4.04
C ILE A 63 -11.61 -6.10 -3.48
N TYR A 64 -12.87 -6.04 -3.02
CA TYR A 64 -13.43 -4.84 -2.42
C TYR A 64 -12.71 -4.45 -1.13
N GLY A 65 -12.37 -5.42 -0.28
CA GLY A 65 -11.57 -5.18 0.92
C GLY A 65 -10.20 -4.56 0.63
N ALA A 66 -9.53 -5.00 -0.43
CA ALA A 66 -8.27 -4.40 -0.87
C ALA A 66 -8.46 -2.96 -1.40
N LEU A 67 -9.51 -2.72 -2.18
CA LEU A 67 -9.87 -1.37 -2.67
C LEU A 67 -10.13 -0.42 -1.49
N VAL A 68 -10.93 -0.85 -0.53
CA VAL A 68 -11.27 -0.08 0.68
C VAL A 68 -10.02 0.25 1.48
N ASN A 69 -9.16 -0.73 1.74
CA ASN A 69 -7.92 -0.53 2.50
C ASN A 69 -7.01 0.52 1.86
N MET A 70 -6.89 0.50 0.53
CA MET A 70 -6.09 1.48 -0.21
C MET A 70 -6.68 2.90 -0.22
N ALA A 71 -7.96 3.06 0.16
CA ALA A 71 -8.64 4.35 0.24
C ALA A 71 -8.68 4.93 1.66
N GLN A 72 -8.41 4.13 2.69
CA GLN A 72 -8.47 4.54 4.08
C GLN A 72 -7.17 5.21 4.50
N ASP A 73 -7.24 6.47 4.92
CA ASP A 73 -6.07 7.27 5.32
C ASP A 73 -5.47 6.87 6.69
N TRP A 74 -6.21 6.09 7.48
CA TRP A 74 -5.70 5.46 8.72
C TRP A 74 -5.08 4.07 8.51
N SER A 75 -5.34 3.44 7.37
CA SER A 75 -4.78 2.12 7.00
C SER A 75 -3.59 2.23 6.07
N THR A 76 -3.61 3.19 5.16
CA THR A 76 -2.58 3.42 4.15
C THR A 76 -2.03 4.83 4.30
N ARG A 77 -0.73 4.96 4.54
CA ARG A 77 -0.09 6.26 4.80
C ARG A 77 -0.28 7.26 3.66
N TYR A 78 -0.13 6.78 2.44
CA TYR A 78 -0.40 7.53 1.21
C TYR A 78 -1.42 6.75 0.39
N PRO A 79 -2.73 7.00 0.58
CA PRO A 79 -3.78 6.27 -0.11
C PRO A 79 -3.60 6.22 -1.61
N LEU A 80 -3.69 5.02 -2.17
CA LEU A 80 -3.56 4.78 -3.61
C LEU A 80 -4.89 4.93 -4.34
N VAL A 81 -5.98 4.94 -3.60
CA VAL A 81 -7.36 5.11 -4.09
C VAL A 81 -7.97 6.34 -3.43
N ASP A 82 -8.61 7.17 -4.25
CA ASP A 82 -9.43 8.29 -3.81
C ASP A 82 -10.89 7.82 -3.77
N GLY A 83 -11.39 7.61 -2.53
CA GLY A 83 -12.73 7.09 -2.27
C GLY A 83 -13.74 8.20 -2.06
N HIS A 84 -14.98 7.96 -2.51
CA HIS A 84 -16.14 8.83 -2.27
C HIS A 84 -17.28 8.02 -1.68
N GLY A 85 -17.80 8.47 -0.55
CA GLY A 85 -18.81 7.78 0.25
C GLY A 85 -18.27 7.21 1.57
N ASN A 86 -18.95 6.22 2.12
CA ASN A 86 -18.57 5.62 3.40
C ASN A 86 -17.56 4.46 3.20
N PHE A 87 -16.29 4.74 3.48
CA PHE A 87 -15.20 3.75 3.48
C PHE A 87 -14.85 3.24 4.90
N GLY A 88 -15.75 3.42 5.87
CA GLY A 88 -15.54 3.03 7.25
C GLY A 88 -14.97 4.15 8.13
N SER A 89 -14.64 3.81 9.36
CA SER A 89 -14.02 4.72 10.34
C SER A 89 -12.94 4.02 11.16
N MET A 90 -12.08 4.81 11.81
CA MET A 90 -11.12 4.30 12.79
C MET A 90 -11.77 3.66 14.01
N ASP A 91 -13.01 4.02 14.30
CA ASP A 91 -13.78 3.50 15.44
C ASP A 91 -14.36 2.09 15.21
N GLY A 92 -14.06 1.51 14.02
CA GLY A 92 -14.43 0.14 13.70
C GLY A 92 -15.67 -0.02 12.82
N ASP A 93 -16.25 1.07 12.34
CA ASP A 93 -17.31 0.97 11.35
C ASP A 93 -16.75 0.42 10.02
N GLY A 94 -17.46 -0.55 9.47
CA GLY A 94 -17.12 -1.10 8.15
C GLY A 94 -17.50 -0.16 7.02
N ALA A 95 -16.90 -0.36 5.85
CA ALA A 95 -17.29 0.34 4.64
C ALA A 95 -18.71 -0.05 4.21
N ALA A 96 -19.43 0.88 3.58
CA ALA A 96 -20.69 0.58 2.91
C ALA A 96 -20.48 -0.43 1.78
N ALA A 97 -21.53 -1.11 1.38
CA ALA A 97 -21.45 -2.06 0.26
C ALA A 97 -20.95 -1.38 -1.03
N MET A 98 -20.23 -2.13 -1.87
CA MET A 98 -19.57 -1.61 -3.09
C MET A 98 -20.51 -0.95 -4.10
N ARG A 99 -21.82 -1.21 -4.02
CA ARG A 99 -22.84 -0.55 -4.86
C ARG A 99 -23.09 0.91 -4.46
N TYR A 100 -22.73 1.30 -3.23
CA TYR A 100 -22.93 2.66 -2.71
C TYR A 100 -21.68 3.53 -2.80
N THR A 101 -20.50 2.95 -2.67
CA THR A 101 -19.25 3.70 -2.70
C THR A 101 -18.74 3.90 -4.13
N GLU A 102 -17.93 4.94 -4.30
CA GLU A 102 -17.28 5.28 -5.54
C GLU A 102 -15.79 5.48 -5.33
N ALA A 103 -14.98 5.28 -6.36
CA ALA A 103 -13.54 5.39 -6.26
C ALA A 103 -12.91 5.83 -7.59
N ARG A 104 -11.72 6.37 -7.48
CA ARG A 104 -10.79 6.64 -8.59
C ARG A 104 -9.35 6.51 -8.10
N LEU A 105 -8.41 6.46 -9.03
CA LEU A 105 -7.00 6.49 -8.69
C LEU A 105 -6.64 7.81 -8.00
N SER A 106 -5.81 7.74 -6.95
CA SER A 106 -5.24 8.93 -6.35
C SER A 106 -4.09 9.48 -7.22
N LYS A 107 -3.66 10.71 -6.98
CA LYS A 107 -2.54 11.31 -7.73
C LYS A 107 -1.25 10.51 -7.57
N ILE A 108 -0.93 10.02 -6.36
CA ILE A 108 0.31 9.28 -6.12
C ILE A 108 0.32 7.91 -6.81
N SER A 109 -0.83 7.26 -6.98
CA SER A 109 -0.90 5.98 -7.68
C SER A 109 -0.57 6.09 -9.17
N MET A 110 -0.72 7.28 -9.77
CA MET A 110 -0.27 7.53 -11.15
C MET A 110 1.25 7.41 -11.29
N GLU A 111 2.01 7.66 -10.22
CA GLU A 111 3.47 7.45 -10.21
C GLU A 111 3.85 5.96 -10.15
N LEU A 112 2.98 5.10 -9.62
CA LEU A 112 3.16 3.64 -9.70
C LEU A 112 2.91 3.11 -11.11
N LEU A 113 1.98 3.71 -11.83
CA LEU A 113 1.51 3.28 -13.15
C LEU A 113 2.22 4.00 -14.31
N ALA A 114 3.03 5.00 -14.02
CA ALA A 114 3.69 5.82 -15.02
C ALA A 114 4.53 4.97 -15.98
N ASP A 115 4.39 5.23 -17.27
CA ASP A 115 5.12 4.54 -18.35
C ASP A 115 4.82 3.03 -18.48
N ILE A 116 3.72 2.54 -17.91
CA ILE A 116 3.34 1.12 -18.00
C ILE A 116 3.17 0.63 -19.46
N ASN A 117 2.80 1.53 -20.37
CA ASN A 117 2.62 1.24 -21.80
C ASN A 117 3.89 1.39 -22.64
N LYS A 118 5.06 1.58 -22.00
CA LYS A 118 6.35 1.82 -22.68
C LYS A 118 7.34 0.66 -22.55
N ASP A 119 6.82 -0.56 -22.41
CA ASP A 119 7.63 -1.78 -22.25
C ASP A 119 8.61 -1.71 -21.06
N THR A 120 8.13 -1.14 -19.96
CA THR A 120 8.91 -0.95 -18.72
C THR A 120 8.80 -2.13 -17.77
N VAL A 121 7.77 -2.96 -17.91
CA VAL A 121 7.50 -4.14 -17.10
C VAL A 121 6.98 -5.28 -17.96
N ASP A 122 7.18 -6.52 -17.49
CA ASP A 122 6.70 -7.70 -18.17
C ASP A 122 5.19 -7.89 -17.96
N PHE A 123 4.52 -8.36 -19.00
CA PHE A 123 3.13 -8.77 -18.98
C PHE A 123 3.02 -10.28 -19.16
N VAL A 124 2.11 -10.90 -18.44
CA VAL A 124 1.79 -12.32 -18.53
C VAL A 124 0.32 -12.51 -18.84
N PRO A 125 -0.07 -13.65 -19.45
CA PRO A 125 -1.47 -14.00 -19.59
C PRO A 125 -2.18 -14.04 -18.24
N ASN A 126 -3.46 -13.64 -18.21
CA ASN A 126 -4.32 -13.81 -17.05
C ASN A 126 -4.70 -15.29 -16.86
N PHE A 127 -5.61 -15.59 -15.92
CA PHE A 127 -6.00 -16.96 -15.54
C PHE A 127 -6.66 -17.78 -16.65
N ASP A 128 -7.26 -17.16 -17.67
CA ASP A 128 -7.96 -17.81 -18.79
C ASP A 128 -7.37 -17.48 -20.17
N ASP A 129 -6.20 -16.88 -20.22
CA ASP A 129 -5.47 -16.46 -21.44
C ASP A 129 -6.22 -15.45 -22.33
N THR A 130 -7.25 -14.79 -21.81
CA THR A 130 -8.03 -13.79 -22.59
C THR A 130 -7.46 -12.39 -22.51
N GLU A 131 -6.73 -12.07 -21.45
CA GLU A 131 -6.15 -10.77 -21.18
C GLU A 131 -4.68 -10.91 -20.75
N LYS A 132 -3.98 -9.78 -20.69
CA LYS A 132 -2.63 -9.71 -20.13
C LYS A 132 -2.62 -8.79 -18.92
N GLU A 133 -1.87 -9.17 -17.90
CA GLU A 133 -1.67 -8.38 -16.70
C GLU A 133 -0.18 -8.12 -16.42
N PRO A 134 0.17 -6.97 -15.84
CA PRO A 134 1.57 -6.69 -15.50
C PRO A 134 2.01 -7.55 -14.31
N THR A 135 3.24 -8.07 -14.37
CA THR A 135 3.84 -8.82 -13.27
C THR A 135 4.17 -7.92 -12.08
N VAL A 136 4.46 -6.65 -12.37
CA VAL A 136 4.79 -5.59 -11.41
C VAL A 136 4.43 -4.24 -12.03
N LEU A 137 4.16 -3.23 -11.21
CA LEU A 137 4.00 -1.85 -11.73
C LEU A 137 5.37 -1.16 -11.86
N PRO A 138 5.53 -0.21 -12.79
CA PRO A 138 6.79 0.50 -13.00
C PRO A 138 7.34 1.22 -11.76
N SER A 139 6.46 1.74 -10.91
CA SER A 139 6.75 2.32 -9.60
C SER A 139 7.91 3.32 -9.58
N ARG A 140 7.62 4.58 -9.85
CA ARG A 140 8.63 5.67 -9.86
C ARG A 140 9.11 6.09 -8.47
N TYR A 141 8.54 5.54 -7.41
CA TYR A 141 8.95 5.74 -6.03
C TYR A 141 8.91 4.42 -5.25
N PRO A 142 9.68 4.28 -4.15
CA PRO A 142 9.80 3.02 -3.40
C PRO A 142 8.57 2.77 -2.51
N ASN A 143 7.46 2.36 -3.12
CA ASN A 143 6.18 2.21 -2.45
C ASN A 143 6.20 1.21 -1.28
N LEU A 144 7.02 0.15 -1.36
CA LEU A 144 7.13 -0.82 -0.26
C LEU A 144 7.51 -0.15 1.07
N LEU A 145 8.44 0.80 1.05
CA LEU A 145 8.84 1.54 2.25
C LEU A 145 7.90 2.71 2.55
N VAL A 146 7.37 3.37 1.55
CA VAL A 146 6.49 4.53 1.72
C VAL A 146 5.16 4.13 2.36
N ASN A 147 4.50 3.09 1.87
CA ASN A 147 3.23 2.60 2.41
C ASN A 147 3.37 1.41 3.35
N GLY A 148 4.53 0.76 3.38
CA GLY A 148 4.70 -0.48 4.10
C GLY A 148 3.87 -1.63 3.53
N ALA A 149 3.89 -2.76 4.20
CA ALA A 149 3.05 -3.90 3.86
C ALA A 149 2.92 -4.86 5.04
N THR A 150 1.76 -5.46 5.17
CA THR A 150 1.50 -6.52 6.15
C THR A 150 0.98 -7.75 5.42
N GLY A 151 1.53 -8.90 5.69
CA GLY A 151 1.10 -10.15 5.08
C GLY A 151 1.38 -11.36 5.94
N ILE A 152 0.41 -12.28 6.01
CA ILE A 152 0.52 -13.53 6.74
C ILE A 152 0.39 -14.66 5.73
N ALA A 153 1.46 -15.40 5.54
CA ALA A 153 1.52 -16.58 4.68
C ALA A 153 1.72 -17.85 5.50
N VAL A 154 1.75 -18.98 4.83
CA VAL A 154 2.06 -20.27 5.48
C VAL A 154 3.56 -20.34 5.76
N GLY A 155 3.93 -20.38 7.03
CA GLY A 155 5.33 -20.50 7.44
C GLY A 155 6.15 -19.21 7.46
N MET A 156 5.59 -18.08 7.01
CA MET A 156 6.25 -16.78 7.12
C MET A 156 5.24 -15.62 7.15
N ALA A 157 5.67 -14.49 7.70
CA ALA A 157 4.88 -13.26 7.73
C ALA A 157 5.78 -12.07 7.47
N THR A 158 5.19 -10.96 7.01
CA THR A 158 5.86 -9.68 6.89
C THR A 158 5.02 -8.59 7.54
N ASN A 159 5.70 -7.61 8.13
CA ASN A 159 5.08 -6.42 8.69
C ASN A 159 6.04 -5.25 8.56
N ILE A 160 6.03 -4.63 7.39
CA ILE A 160 6.89 -3.50 7.06
C ILE A 160 6.12 -2.22 7.35
N PRO A 161 6.61 -1.36 8.27
CA PRO A 161 5.96 -0.09 8.57
C PRO A 161 6.10 0.91 7.41
N PRO A 162 5.20 1.89 7.29
CA PRO A 162 5.34 2.97 6.34
C PRO A 162 6.39 3.99 6.78
N HIS A 163 6.89 4.79 5.81
CA HIS A 163 7.95 5.78 6.01
C HIS A 163 7.65 7.06 5.23
N ASN A 164 8.29 8.15 5.62
CA ASN A 164 8.20 9.42 4.90
C ASN A 164 8.82 9.30 3.50
N PRO A 165 8.10 9.66 2.42
CA PRO A 165 8.59 9.50 1.05
C PRO A 165 9.82 10.36 0.73
N GLY A 166 9.91 11.58 1.26
CA GLY A 166 11.09 12.43 1.07
C GLY A 166 12.33 11.79 1.68
N GLU A 167 12.24 11.32 2.93
CA GLU A 167 13.33 10.61 3.61
C GLU A 167 13.77 9.35 2.85
N VAL A 168 12.81 8.56 2.38
CA VAL A 168 13.14 7.33 1.63
C VAL A 168 13.78 7.64 0.28
N ILE A 169 13.31 8.67 -0.43
CA ILE A 169 13.91 9.09 -1.71
C ILE A 169 15.35 9.60 -1.48
N ASP A 170 15.59 10.39 -0.45
CA ASP A 170 16.95 10.86 -0.09
C ASP A 170 17.87 9.68 0.24
N ALA A 171 17.37 8.66 0.93
CA ALA A 171 18.11 7.43 1.18
C ALA A 171 18.40 6.64 -0.10
N VAL A 172 17.47 6.56 -1.04
CA VAL A 172 17.70 5.96 -2.36
C VAL A 172 18.80 6.69 -3.12
N ILE A 173 18.78 8.02 -3.15
CA ILE A 173 19.83 8.84 -3.78
C ILE A 173 21.18 8.55 -3.11
N ALA A 174 21.22 8.51 -1.77
CA ALA A 174 22.46 8.19 -1.04
C ALA A 174 22.98 6.78 -1.35
N CYS A 175 22.11 5.79 -1.57
CA CYS A 175 22.48 4.45 -2.02
C CYS A 175 23.05 4.44 -3.45
N MET A 176 22.49 5.26 -4.35
CA MET A 176 22.99 5.40 -5.71
C MET A 176 24.39 6.01 -5.75
N ASP A 177 24.63 7.04 -4.91
CA ASP A 177 25.92 7.70 -4.81
C ASP A 177 26.99 6.83 -4.11
N ARG A 178 26.54 5.96 -3.18
CA ARG A 178 27.41 5.06 -2.40
C ARG A 178 26.78 3.69 -2.24
N PRO A 179 26.91 2.77 -3.20
CA PRO A 179 26.26 1.44 -3.18
C PRO A 179 26.57 0.57 -1.95
N GLY A 180 27.62 0.86 -1.21
CA GLY A 180 28.01 0.13 0.03
C GLY A 180 27.64 0.87 1.32
N ILE A 181 26.74 1.85 1.27
CA ILE A 181 26.31 2.61 2.46
C ILE A 181 25.72 1.67 3.53
N SER A 182 26.13 1.86 4.80
CA SER A 182 25.63 1.05 5.91
C SER A 182 24.22 1.46 6.34
N ILE A 183 23.50 0.53 6.99
CA ILE A 183 22.16 0.79 7.53
C ILE A 183 22.19 1.96 8.52
N GLN A 184 23.18 2.03 9.41
CA GLN A 184 23.34 3.17 10.32
C GLN A 184 23.42 4.50 9.57
N LYS A 185 24.12 4.54 8.43
CA LYS A 185 24.19 5.76 7.61
C LYS A 185 22.92 6.04 6.85
N LEU A 186 22.16 5.03 6.45
CA LEU A 186 20.83 5.20 5.89
C LEU A 186 19.84 5.76 6.90
N MET A 187 19.99 5.45 8.18
CA MET A 187 19.17 5.99 9.26
C MET A 187 19.40 7.50 9.50
N ASP A 188 20.47 8.10 8.99
CA ASP A 188 20.62 9.56 8.95
C ASP A 188 19.58 10.21 8.03
N TYR A 189 19.08 9.48 7.01
CA TYR A 189 18.02 9.91 6.08
C TYR A 189 16.64 9.41 6.49
N VAL A 190 16.54 8.16 6.94
CA VAL A 190 15.29 7.50 7.37
C VAL A 190 15.41 7.12 8.84
N PRO A 191 15.21 8.05 9.77
CA PRO A 191 15.46 7.80 11.20
C PRO A 191 14.43 6.86 11.83
N ALA A 192 13.21 6.83 11.34
CA ALA A 192 12.10 6.06 11.91
C ALA A 192 10.94 5.90 10.92
N PRO A 193 10.02 4.94 11.18
CA PRO A 193 8.74 4.86 10.47
C PRO A 193 7.87 6.11 10.64
N ASP A 194 6.97 6.31 9.67
CA ASP A 194 5.97 7.39 9.65
C ASP A 194 4.57 6.76 9.50
N PHE A 195 3.84 6.64 10.61
CA PHE A 195 2.54 5.96 10.64
C PHE A 195 1.39 6.85 10.18
N PRO A 196 0.32 6.28 9.59
CA PRO A 196 -0.80 7.04 9.01
C PRO A 196 -1.46 8.03 9.97
N THR A 197 -1.60 7.67 11.24
CA THR A 197 -2.23 8.51 12.27
C THR A 197 -1.22 9.16 13.22
N GLY A 198 0.06 9.08 12.90
CA GLY A 198 1.13 9.63 13.73
C GLY A 198 1.40 8.82 14.99
N GLY A 199 1.77 9.51 16.07
CA GLY A 199 2.13 8.91 17.35
C GLY A 199 3.59 9.12 17.72
N ILE A 200 3.96 8.58 18.89
CA ILE A 200 5.32 8.68 19.44
C ILE A 200 5.90 7.28 19.55
N ILE A 201 7.04 7.03 18.93
CA ILE A 201 7.80 5.79 19.11
C ILE A 201 8.54 5.88 20.45
N THR A 202 8.19 5.00 21.39
CA THR A 202 8.72 5.05 22.77
C THR A 202 10.00 4.24 22.95
N ASN A 203 10.34 3.37 22.00
CA ASN A 203 11.54 2.52 22.03
C ASN A 203 12.48 2.80 20.84
N SER A 204 12.70 4.06 20.52
CA SER A 204 13.53 4.49 19.38
C SER A 204 14.97 3.94 19.41
N ALA A 205 15.51 3.65 20.59
CA ALA A 205 16.83 3.03 20.73
C ALA A 205 16.94 1.63 20.10
N GLU A 206 15.81 0.93 19.94
CA GLU A 206 15.76 -0.40 19.32
C GLU A 206 15.71 -0.36 17.79
N LEU A 207 15.41 0.80 17.17
CA LEU A 207 15.21 0.92 15.73
C LEU A 207 16.42 0.50 14.91
N SER A 208 17.63 0.82 15.37
CA SER A 208 18.86 0.39 14.68
C SER A 208 18.94 -1.13 14.56
N SER A 209 18.69 -1.85 15.65
CA SER A 209 18.67 -3.31 15.62
C SER A 209 17.54 -3.87 14.76
N ILE A 210 16.36 -3.22 14.77
CA ILE A 210 15.21 -3.63 13.96
C ILE A 210 15.53 -3.49 12.46
N TYR A 211 16.13 -2.38 12.06
CA TYR A 211 16.52 -2.18 10.65
C TYR A 211 17.65 -3.10 10.20
N GLU A 212 18.61 -3.41 11.12
CA GLU A 212 19.71 -4.33 10.83
C GLU A 212 19.25 -5.80 10.67
N THR A 213 18.34 -6.23 11.53
CA THR A 213 17.92 -7.65 11.59
C THR A 213 16.63 -7.93 10.80
N GLY A 214 15.82 -6.90 10.55
CA GLY A 214 14.46 -7.06 10.04
C GLY A 214 13.48 -7.62 11.06
N GLU A 215 13.87 -7.74 12.33
CA GLU A 215 13.05 -8.30 13.40
C GLU A 215 13.02 -7.38 14.62
N GLY A 216 11.84 -7.27 15.26
CA GLY A 216 11.66 -6.48 16.46
C GLY A 216 10.23 -6.00 16.65
N ARG A 217 10.05 -5.13 17.65
CA ARG A 217 8.74 -4.55 17.99
C ARG A 217 8.87 -3.04 18.13
N ILE A 218 8.03 -2.30 17.45
CA ILE A 218 7.92 -0.85 17.59
C ILE A 218 6.76 -0.57 18.53
N LYS A 219 7.02 0.22 19.59
CA LYS A 219 6.01 0.62 20.58
C LYS A 219 5.56 2.04 20.27
N LEU A 220 4.26 2.18 20.00
CA LEU A 220 3.62 3.48 19.72
C LEU A 220 2.82 3.94 20.93
N ARG A 221 2.85 5.24 21.18
CA ARG A 221 2.01 5.93 22.16
C ARG A 221 1.32 7.10 21.46
N ALA A 222 0.03 7.28 21.75
CA ALA A 222 -0.70 8.44 21.29
C ALA A 222 -0.12 9.73 21.92
N ARG A 223 -0.11 10.81 21.15
CA ARG A 223 0.06 12.16 21.69
C ARG A 223 -1.31 12.62 22.18
N THR A 224 -1.39 12.99 23.46
CA THR A 224 -2.63 13.42 24.10
C THR A 224 -2.48 14.83 24.63
N GLU A 225 -3.55 15.62 24.54
CA GLU A 225 -3.66 16.94 25.10
C GLU A 225 -4.93 17.00 25.96
N ILE A 226 -4.87 17.70 27.09
CA ILE A 226 -6.03 17.89 27.97
C ILE A 226 -6.53 19.31 27.78
N GLU A 227 -7.72 19.45 27.22
CA GLU A 227 -8.43 20.73 27.14
C GLU A 227 -9.37 20.89 28.34
N LYS A 228 -9.33 22.06 28.97
CA LYS A 228 -10.33 22.42 29.97
C LYS A 228 -11.54 23.00 29.26
N GLY A 229 -12.66 22.34 29.35
CA GLY A 229 -13.93 22.91 28.89
C GLY A 229 -14.34 24.12 29.71
N ASP A 230 -15.21 24.98 29.15
CA ASP A 230 -15.69 26.23 29.76
C ASP A 230 -16.37 26.03 31.11
N ASN A 231 -16.79 24.81 31.45
CA ASN A 231 -17.47 24.44 32.70
C ASN A 231 -16.55 23.69 33.70
N GLY A 232 -15.24 23.71 33.53
CA GLY A 232 -14.28 23.13 34.46
C GLY A 232 -14.33 21.59 34.57
N ARG A 233 -14.87 20.91 33.57
CA ARG A 233 -14.90 19.45 33.43
C ARG A 233 -13.95 18.96 32.37
#